data_68c1a6669a4ebfabec1effff6df48aee
#
_entry.id   68c1a6669a4ebfabec1effff6df48aee
#
_cell.length_a   1.000
_cell.length_b   1.000
_cell.length_c   1.000
_cell.angle_alpha   90.00
_cell.angle_beta   90.00
_cell.angle_gamma   90.00
#
_symmetry.space_group_name_H-M   'P 1'
#
loop_
_entity.id
_entity.type
_entity.pdbx_description
1 polymer ?
#
loop_
_entity_poly.entity_id
_entity_poly.type
_entity_poly.pdbx_seq_one_letter_code
_entity_poly.pdbx_strand_id
1 'polypeptide(L)'
;TYLEKSIQSELSGNVIDLCPVGALTSKPYVFEARPWELKKTETIDVMDAVGSNIRVDTYDWEVKRVLPIINEDINEEWISDKTRYACDGLLNQRLDTPYVKYNNKFEKASWDEVYKIIKSKIENTSKDKICGFVGDLTNMETTFIFKEFFDRTINTDKYESRSSKNFIDCSVRENYIFNSTINGIEESDFIMLIGTNPRFEATMLNARIRKAYLNNNTEIVSLNDVGDLTYPYQSLDGKTETIKNMIEDKNEISNYFKKSKKPLIILGESFLKLKAANYLFQSLKKFLSENGKLTDDWNPLNILSTNASTVGSFDLGLVDETNKVLD
;
A
#
# COMPACT_ATOMS: atom_id res chain seq x y z
N THR A 1 -34.42 1.86 6.19
CA THR A 1 -33.91 2.96 7.02
C THR A 1 -34.91 4.08 7.08
N TYR A 2 -35.08 4.68 8.24
CA TYR A 2 -35.99 5.80 8.47
C TYR A 2 -35.52 7.12 7.83
N LEU A 3 -34.23 7.16 7.43
CA LEU A 3 -33.61 8.28 6.75
C LEU A 3 -33.15 7.79 5.39
N GLU A 4 -33.48 8.48 4.32
CA GLU A 4 -32.99 8.25 2.95
C GLU A 4 -31.52 8.64 2.80
N LYS A 5 -30.65 8.10 3.68
CA LYS A 5 -29.20 8.33 3.63
C LYS A 5 -28.50 6.99 3.46
N SER A 6 -27.62 6.92 2.48
CA SER A 6 -26.67 5.80 2.35
C SER A 6 -25.62 5.85 3.46
N ILE A 7 -25.14 4.69 3.87
CA ILE A 7 -23.94 4.60 4.72
C ILE A 7 -22.75 4.99 3.86
N GLN A 8 -22.07 6.06 4.27
CA GLN A 8 -20.86 6.54 3.61
C GLN A 8 -19.65 6.16 4.45
N SER A 9 -19.24 4.91 4.36
CA SER A 9 -18.07 4.41 5.08
C SER A 9 -17.36 3.38 4.20
N GLU A 10 -16.06 3.43 4.21
CA GLU A 10 -15.16 2.49 3.50
C GLU A 10 -15.23 1.08 4.10
N LEU A 11 -15.94 0.90 5.20
CA LEU A 11 -16.14 -0.36 5.93
C LEU A 11 -17.61 -0.81 5.91
N SER A 12 -18.47 -0.18 5.09
CA SER A 12 -19.92 -0.41 5.13
C SER A 12 -20.33 -1.86 4.83
N GLY A 13 -19.58 -2.56 3.99
CA GLY A 13 -19.85 -3.95 3.63
C GLY A 13 -19.70 -4.94 4.78
N ASN A 14 -18.97 -4.59 5.84
CA ASN A 14 -18.83 -5.46 7.01
C ASN A 14 -20.13 -5.62 7.80
N VAL A 15 -21.08 -4.69 7.65
CA VAL A 15 -22.42 -4.79 8.27
C VAL A 15 -23.16 -6.04 7.77
N ILE A 16 -22.88 -6.49 6.54
CA ILE A 16 -23.46 -7.71 5.96
C ILE A 16 -22.99 -8.95 6.74
N ASP A 17 -21.69 -9.01 7.04
CA ASP A 17 -21.08 -10.14 7.75
C ASP A 17 -21.53 -10.18 9.22
N LEU A 18 -21.80 -9.02 9.83
CA LEU A 18 -22.29 -8.89 11.18
C LEU A 18 -23.78 -9.28 11.34
N CYS A 19 -24.54 -9.33 10.24
CA CYS A 19 -25.97 -9.63 10.29
C CYS A 19 -26.23 -11.14 10.45
N PRO A 20 -26.63 -11.63 11.64
CA PRO A 20 -26.72 -13.07 11.92
C PRO A 20 -27.89 -13.75 11.22
N VAL A 21 -28.85 -12.98 10.71
CA VAL A 21 -30.13 -13.51 10.16
C VAL A 21 -30.27 -13.35 8.66
N GLY A 22 -29.25 -12.84 7.97
CA GLY A 22 -29.28 -12.63 6.52
C GLY A 22 -30.28 -11.58 6.04
N ALA A 23 -30.67 -10.64 6.92
CA ALA A 23 -31.51 -9.50 6.57
C ALA A 23 -30.74 -8.47 5.72
N LEU A 24 -29.43 -8.38 5.91
CA LEU A 24 -28.53 -7.60 5.08
C LEU A 24 -27.76 -8.55 4.17
N THR A 25 -27.74 -8.25 2.88
CA THR A 25 -27.11 -9.08 1.87
C THR A 25 -26.26 -8.23 0.94
N SER A 26 -25.23 -8.84 0.38
CA SER A 26 -24.43 -8.18 -0.66
C SER A 26 -25.20 -8.22 -1.97
N LYS A 27 -25.56 -7.08 -2.50
CA LYS A 27 -26.30 -6.97 -3.77
C LYS A 27 -25.61 -7.68 -4.95
N PRO A 28 -24.27 -7.60 -5.12
CA PRO A 28 -23.58 -8.32 -6.19
C PRO A 28 -23.61 -9.85 -6.05
N TYR A 29 -23.75 -10.35 -4.82
CA TYR A 29 -23.68 -11.79 -4.57
C TYR A 29 -25.05 -12.47 -4.36
N VAL A 30 -26.07 -11.73 -3.94
CA VAL A 30 -27.38 -12.32 -3.61
C VAL A 30 -27.96 -13.05 -4.81
N PHE A 31 -28.39 -14.32 -4.61
CA PHE A 31 -28.92 -15.23 -5.62
C PHE A 31 -27.95 -15.76 -6.70
N GLU A 32 -26.66 -15.43 -6.62
CA GLU A 32 -25.64 -15.84 -7.60
C GLU A 32 -25.20 -17.31 -7.41
N ALA A 33 -25.00 -17.73 -6.17
CA ALA A 33 -24.59 -19.09 -5.85
C ALA A 33 -24.95 -19.51 -4.43
N ARG A 34 -24.99 -20.82 -4.17
CA ARG A 34 -25.16 -21.36 -2.82
C ARG A 34 -23.81 -21.52 -2.11
N PRO A 35 -23.73 -21.36 -0.78
CA PRO A 35 -22.44 -21.43 -0.05
C PRO A 35 -21.69 -22.76 -0.22
N TRP A 36 -22.39 -23.86 -0.49
CA TRP A 36 -21.78 -25.18 -0.69
C TRP A 36 -21.29 -25.42 -2.12
N GLU A 37 -21.67 -24.60 -3.10
CA GLU A 37 -21.21 -24.63 -4.48
C GLU A 37 -19.88 -23.88 -4.64
N LEU A 38 -19.52 -23.04 -3.68
CA LEU A 38 -18.37 -22.16 -3.75
C LEU A 38 -17.06 -22.90 -3.41
N LYS A 39 -16.06 -22.73 -4.26
CA LYS A 39 -14.68 -23.04 -3.93
C LYS A 39 -14.08 -21.88 -3.12
N LYS A 40 -13.59 -22.18 -1.93
CA LYS A 40 -13.03 -21.23 -0.99
C LYS A 40 -11.51 -21.24 -1.05
N THR A 41 -10.89 -20.11 -1.24
CA THR A 41 -9.43 -19.96 -1.27
C THR A 41 -9.02 -18.83 -0.34
N GLU A 42 -8.19 -19.15 0.64
CA GLU A 42 -7.60 -18.18 1.56
C GLU A 42 -6.41 -17.50 0.89
N THR A 43 -6.30 -16.20 1.04
CA THR A 43 -5.24 -15.38 0.45
C THR A 43 -5.11 -14.04 1.17
N ILE A 44 -4.31 -13.14 0.62
CA ILE A 44 -4.06 -11.79 1.15
C ILE A 44 -4.61 -10.78 0.16
N ASP A 45 -5.18 -9.70 0.67
CA ASP A 45 -5.63 -8.55 -0.11
C ASP A 45 -4.45 -7.85 -0.80
N VAL A 46 -4.67 -7.47 -2.05
CA VAL A 46 -3.70 -6.74 -2.88
C VAL A 46 -4.18 -5.33 -3.24
N MET A 47 -5.31 -4.90 -2.70
CA MET A 47 -5.91 -3.60 -3.03
C MET A 47 -5.28 -2.44 -2.26
N ASP A 48 -4.53 -2.75 -1.21
CA ASP A 48 -3.64 -1.83 -0.50
C ASP A 48 -2.39 -2.57 0.02
N ALA A 49 -1.53 -1.90 0.76
CA ALA A 49 -0.29 -2.48 1.28
C ALA A 49 -0.41 -3.00 2.73
N VAL A 50 -1.60 -3.04 3.30
CA VAL A 50 -1.81 -3.52 4.69
C VAL A 50 -1.69 -5.03 4.78
N GLY A 51 -2.12 -5.74 3.72
CA GLY A 51 -2.05 -7.21 3.68
C GLY A 51 -3.18 -7.88 4.45
N SER A 52 -4.39 -7.33 4.42
CA SER A 52 -5.58 -7.91 5.05
C SER A 52 -5.80 -9.35 4.62
N ASN A 53 -6.09 -10.22 5.58
CA ASN A 53 -6.34 -11.65 5.32
C ASN A 53 -7.77 -11.83 4.82
N ILE A 54 -7.91 -12.50 3.68
CA ILE A 54 -9.18 -12.65 2.98
C ILE A 54 -9.43 -14.07 2.51
N ARG A 55 -10.70 -14.40 2.32
CA ARG A 55 -11.15 -15.59 1.63
C ARG A 55 -11.88 -15.18 0.36
N VAL A 56 -11.40 -15.69 -0.75
CA VAL A 56 -12.02 -15.51 -2.07
C VAL A 56 -12.88 -16.73 -2.36
N ASP A 57 -14.16 -16.51 -2.56
CA ASP A 57 -15.15 -17.54 -2.91
C ASP A 57 -15.44 -17.48 -4.42
N THR A 58 -15.14 -18.57 -5.13
CA THR A 58 -15.30 -18.66 -6.59
C THR A 58 -16.33 -19.72 -6.99
N TYR A 59 -17.01 -19.47 -8.11
CA TYR A 59 -17.88 -20.42 -8.81
C TYR A 59 -17.67 -20.26 -10.32
N ASP A 60 -17.47 -21.34 -11.03
CA ASP A 60 -17.27 -21.37 -12.49
C ASP A 60 -16.24 -20.37 -13.02
N TRP A 61 -15.07 -20.28 -12.43
CA TRP A 61 -14.01 -19.34 -12.83
C TRP A 61 -14.25 -17.87 -12.48
N GLU A 62 -15.35 -17.56 -11.82
CA GLU A 62 -15.66 -16.19 -11.38
C GLU A 62 -15.49 -16.05 -9.88
N VAL A 63 -14.94 -14.91 -9.45
CA VAL A 63 -14.98 -14.50 -8.06
C VAL A 63 -16.39 -14.01 -7.75
N LYS A 64 -17.07 -14.68 -6.83
CA LYS A 64 -18.45 -14.33 -6.44
C LYS A 64 -18.49 -13.42 -5.23
N ARG A 65 -17.55 -13.56 -4.31
CA ARG A 65 -17.41 -12.65 -3.16
C ARG A 65 -16.03 -12.76 -2.52
N VAL A 66 -15.68 -11.71 -1.79
CA VAL A 66 -14.50 -11.66 -0.91
C VAL A 66 -14.98 -11.42 0.51
N LEU A 67 -14.47 -12.22 1.45
CA LEU A 67 -14.82 -12.15 2.87
C LEU A 67 -13.54 -12.02 3.71
N PRO A 68 -13.61 -11.37 4.89
CA PRO A 68 -12.47 -11.33 5.81
C PRO A 68 -12.16 -12.71 6.39
N ILE A 69 -10.89 -12.91 6.71
CA ILE A 69 -10.42 -13.95 7.62
C ILE A 69 -9.86 -13.23 8.84
N ILE A 70 -10.18 -13.75 10.03
CA ILE A 70 -9.74 -13.18 11.30
C ILE A 70 -8.22 -13.23 11.36
N ASN A 71 -7.61 -12.07 11.55
CA ASN A 71 -6.20 -11.92 11.88
C ASN A 71 -6.05 -10.72 12.83
N GLU A 72 -5.87 -11.01 14.12
CA GLU A 72 -5.79 -10.00 15.17
C GLU A 72 -4.61 -9.03 14.97
N ASP A 73 -3.54 -9.47 14.35
CA ASP A 73 -2.36 -8.63 14.11
C ASP A 73 -2.52 -7.65 12.94
N ILE A 74 -3.40 -7.95 11.99
CA ILE A 74 -3.56 -7.16 10.75
C ILE A 74 -4.95 -6.51 10.69
N ASN A 75 -5.94 -7.26 10.24
CA ASN A 75 -7.27 -6.73 9.89
C ASN A 75 -8.38 -7.07 10.88
N GLU A 76 -8.09 -7.77 11.98
CA GLU A 76 -9.10 -8.31 12.88
C GLU A 76 -10.17 -9.10 12.10
N GLU A 77 -11.44 -8.76 12.24
CA GLU A 77 -12.57 -9.38 11.55
C GLU A 77 -13.04 -8.58 10.32
N TRP A 78 -12.30 -7.55 9.90
CA TRP A 78 -12.77 -6.54 8.97
C TRP A 78 -11.98 -6.51 7.66
N ILE A 79 -12.62 -6.04 6.59
CA ILE A 79 -11.99 -5.66 5.32
C ILE A 79 -12.63 -4.38 4.76
N SER A 80 -11.88 -3.67 3.93
CA SER A 80 -12.40 -2.48 3.25
C SER A 80 -13.43 -2.86 2.17
N ASP A 81 -14.32 -1.93 1.84
CA ASP A 81 -15.25 -2.10 0.73
C ASP A 81 -14.51 -2.20 -0.60
N LYS A 82 -13.35 -1.54 -0.73
CA LYS A 82 -12.47 -1.67 -1.89
C LYS A 82 -12.01 -3.13 -2.06
N THR A 83 -11.51 -3.76 -1.00
CA THR A 83 -11.12 -5.18 -0.97
C THR A 83 -12.30 -6.09 -1.33
N ARG A 84 -13.48 -5.80 -0.77
CA ARG A 84 -14.67 -6.62 -0.92
C ARG A 84 -15.25 -6.62 -2.33
N TYR A 85 -15.21 -5.48 -3.02
CA TYR A 85 -15.96 -5.28 -4.27
C TYR A 85 -15.08 -5.05 -5.51
N ALA A 86 -13.78 -4.83 -5.38
CA ALA A 86 -12.90 -4.61 -6.53
C ALA A 86 -12.77 -5.84 -7.46
N CYS A 87 -13.18 -7.02 -7.00
CA CYS A 87 -13.16 -8.25 -7.80
C CYS A 87 -14.04 -8.19 -9.07
N ASP A 88 -15.01 -7.30 -9.15
CA ASP A 88 -15.86 -7.11 -10.33
C ASP A 88 -15.04 -6.75 -11.59
N GLY A 89 -13.87 -6.12 -11.41
CA GLY A 89 -12.97 -5.78 -12.51
C GLY A 89 -12.20 -6.96 -13.10
N LEU A 90 -12.17 -8.12 -12.44
CA LEU A 90 -11.33 -9.25 -12.87
C LEU A 90 -11.76 -9.89 -14.18
N LEU A 91 -13.04 -9.80 -14.55
CA LEU A 91 -13.59 -10.35 -15.78
C LEU A 91 -13.76 -9.32 -16.89
N ASN A 92 -13.61 -8.03 -16.60
CA ASN A 92 -13.87 -6.95 -17.52
C ASN A 92 -12.58 -6.43 -18.17
N GLN A 93 -12.58 -6.28 -19.50
CA GLN A 93 -11.49 -5.68 -20.27
C GLN A 93 -10.11 -6.32 -20.01
N ARG A 94 -10.06 -7.63 -19.80
CA ARG A 94 -8.82 -8.39 -19.61
C ARG A 94 -8.16 -8.70 -20.94
N LEU A 95 -6.84 -8.56 -21.01
CA LEU A 95 -6.05 -9.06 -22.13
C LEU A 95 -5.83 -10.57 -21.93
N ASP A 96 -6.40 -11.39 -22.77
CA ASP A 96 -6.33 -12.85 -22.77
C ASP A 96 -5.38 -13.40 -23.83
N THR A 97 -5.05 -12.60 -24.82
CA THR A 97 -4.17 -12.94 -25.93
C THR A 97 -3.18 -11.82 -26.19
N PRO A 98 -1.96 -12.13 -26.67
CA PRO A 98 -1.02 -11.08 -27.06
C PRO A 98 -1.43 -10.37 -28.36
N TYR A 99 -1.03 -9.14 -28.47
CA TYR A 99 -1.23 -8.31 -29.65
C TYR A 99 0.10 -7.73 -30.13
N VAL A 100 0.31 -7.76 -31.44
CA VAL A 100 1.46 -7.12 -32.09
C VAL A 100 0.97 -5.96 -32.95
N LYS A 101 1.70 -4.86 -32.95
CA LYS A 101 1.36 -3.67 -33.72
C LYS A 101 2.07 -3.70 -35.07
N TYR A 102 1.29 -3.89 -36.15
CA TYR A 102 1.72 -3.80 -37.52
C TYR A 102 1.05 -2.57 -38.17
N ASN A 103 1.82 -1.73 -38.84
CA ASN A 103 1.29 -0.56 -39.57
C ASN A 103 0.28 0.29 -38.78
N ASN A 104 0.59 0.53 -37.51
CA ASN A 104 -0.27 1.24 -36.54
C ASN A 104 -1.58 0.52 -36.14
N LYS A 105 -1.80 -0.73 -36.52
CA LYS A 105 -2.94 -1.53 -36.09
C LYS A 105 -2.46 -2.66 -35.17
N PHE A 106 -3.23 -2.94 -34.12
CA PHE A 106 -2.98 -4.08 -33.24
C PHE A 106 -3.66 -5.33 -33.83
N GLU A 107 -2.88 -6.38 -34.01
CA GLU A 107 -3.34 -7.68 -34.50
C GLU A 107 -3.05 -8.75 -33.46
N LYS A 108 -3.97 -9.72 -33.33
CA LYS A 108 -3.77 -10.88 -32.42
C LYS A 108 -2.59 -11.70 -32.93
N ALA A 109 -1.72 -12.11 -32.03
CA ALA A 109 -0.54 -12.92 -32.32
C ALA A 109 -0.46 -14.16 -31.41
N SER A 110 0.24 -15.19 -31.85
CA SER A 110 0.57 -16.32 -30.98
C SER A 110 1.76 -15.97 -30.06
N TRP A 111 1.85 -16.66 -28.93
CA TRP A 111 2.99 -16.50 -28.01
C TRP A 111 4.33 -16.82 -28.69
N ASP A 112 4.39 -17.81 -29.56
CA ASP A 112 5.61 -18.17 -30.31
C ASP A 112 6.07 -17.06 -31.24
N GLU A 113 5.14 -16.37 -31.88
CA GLU A 113 5.43 -15.20 -32.71
C GLU A 113 5.94 -14.04 -31.88
N VAL A 114 5.28 -13.74 -30.74
CA VAL A 114 5.68 -12.69 -29.82
C VAL A 114 7.08 -12.93 -29.27
N TYR A 115 7.40 -14.15 -28.85
CA TYR A 115 8.74 -14.49 -28.35
C TYR A 115 9.82 -14.31 -29.41
N LYS A 116 9.57 -14.67 -30.67
CA LYS A 116 10.49 -14.43 -31.78
C LYS A 116 10.75 -12.93 -32.00
N ILE A 117 9.68 -12.13 -31.94
CA ILE A 117 9.79 -10.68 -32.10
C ILE A 117 10.59 -10.06 -30.95
N ILE A 118 10.27 -10.43 -29.69
CA ILE A 118 10.98 -9.93 -28.50
C ILE A 118 12.46 -10.32 -28.57
N LYS A 119 12.78 -11.58 -28.87
CA LYS A 119 14.15 -12.06 -29.01
C LYS A 119 14.93 -11.25 -30.05
N SER A 120 14.36 -11.10 -31.23
CA SER A 120 14.98 -10.31 -32.31
C SER A 120 15.20 -8.85 -31.91
N LYS A 121 14.25 -8.23 -31.18
CA LYS A 121 14.40 -6.87 -30.68
C LYS A 121 15.53 -6.75 -29.66
N ILE A 122 15.63 -7.68 -28.71
CA ILE A 122 16.69 -7.69 -27.69
C ILE A 122 18.06 -7.87 -28.38
N GLU A 123 18.19 -8.83 -29.29
CA GLU A 123 19.46 -9.12 -30.00
C GLU A 123 19.95 -7.94 -30.85
N ASN A 124 19.03 -7.15 -31.41
CA ASN A 124 19.35 -6.00 -32.26
C ASN A 124 19.40 -4.66 -31.53
N THR A 125 19.21 -4.64 -30.21
CA THR A 125 19.21 -3.41 -29.42
C THR A 125 20.39 -3.42 -28.45
N SER A 126 21.10 -2.29 -28.35
CA SER A 126 22.15 -2.14 -27.34
C SER A 126 21.56 -2.29 -25.94
N LYS A 127 22.23 -3.03 -25.06
CA LYS A 127 21.79 -3.28 -23.67
C LYS A 127 21.49 -2.00 -22.91
N ASP A 128 22.25 -0.93 -23.17
CA ASP A 128 22.05 0.38 -22.53
C ASP A 128 20.73 1.07 -22.90
N LYS A 129 20.05 0.58 -23.94
CA LYS A 129 18.77 1.10 -24.41
C LYS A 129 17.60 0.21 -24.04
N ILE A 130 17.83 -0.84 -23.25
CA ILE A 130 16.80 -1.75 -22.78
C ILE A 130 16.54 -1.46 -21.30
N CYS A 131 15.32 -1.05 -20.99
CA CYS A 131 14.85 -0.84 -19.63
C CYS A 131 13.64 -1.74 -19.35
N GLY A 132 13.49 -2.16 -18.11
CA GLY A 132 12.36 -2.97 -17.66
C GLY A 132 11.59 -2.32 -16.52
N PHE A 133 10.26 -2.46 -16.56
CA PHE A 133 9.39 -1.98 -15.51
C PHE A 133 8.48 -3.10 -15.01
N VAL A 134 8.30 -3.17 -13.69
CA VAL A 134 7.38 -4.10 -13.04
C VAL A 134 6.25 -3.30 -12.41
N GLY A 135 5.02 -3.78 -12.57
CA GLY A 135 3.84 -3.11 -12.02
C GLY A 135 3.64 -3.36 -10.52
N ASP A 136 2.93 -2.44 -9.88
CA ASP A 136 2.72 -2.36 -8.43
C ASP A 136 1.89 -3.51 -7.83
N LEU A 137 1.26 -4.35 -8.67
CA LEU A 137 0.47 -5.51 -8.27
C LEU A 137 1.07 -6.83 -8.77
N THR A 138 2.30 -6.82 -9.27
CA THR A 138 2.99 -8.02 -9.73
C THR A 138 3.42 -8.85 -8.52
N ASN A 139 3.13 -10.17 -8.54
CA ASN A 139 3.56 -11.07 -7.48
C ASN A 139 5.10 -11.22 -7.43
N MET A 140 5.61 -11.60 -6.26
CA MET A 140 7.05 -11.68 -6.00
C MET A 140 7.77 -12.67 -6.91
N GLU A 141 7.15 -13.78 -7.24
CA GLU A 141 7.72 -14.81 -8.12
C GLU A 141 7.96 -14.26 -9.53
N THR A 142 6.97 -13.56 -10.08
CA THR A 142 7.12 -12.91 -11.40
C THR A 142 8.16 -11.81 -11.35
N THR A 143 8.17 -11.00 -10.29
CA THR A 143 9.13 -9.92 -10.08
C THR A 143 10.56 -10.47 -9.97
N PHE A 144 10.74 -11.57 -9.23
CA PHE A 144 12.03 -12.25 -9.12
C PHE A 144 12.51 -12.80 -10.47
N ILE A 145 11.65 -13.52 -11.21
CA ILE A 145 11.99 -14.06 -12.53
C ILE A 145 12.31 -12.94 -13.52
N PHE A 146 11.56 -11.83 -13.45
CA PHE A 146 11.83 -10.65 -14.27
C PHE A 146 13.24 -10.09 -14.01
N LYS A 147 13.62 -9.94 -12.73
CA LYS A 147 14.95 -9.50 -12.35
C LYS A 147 16.04 -10.46 -12.86
N GLU A 148 15.88 -11.76 -12.62
CA GLU A 148 16.80 -12.78 -13.11
C GLU A 148 16.95 -12.76 -14.64
N PHE A 149 15.87 -12.50 -15.37
CA PHE A 149 15.90 -12.35 -16.83
C PHE A 149 16.75 -11.14 -17.26
N PHE A 150 16.61 -10.01 -16.59
CA PHE A 150 17.40 -8.82 -16.87
C PHE A 150 18.87 -9.02 -16.52
N ASP A 151 19.16 -9.53 -15.33
CA ASP A 151 20.52 -9.73 -14.84
C ASP A 151 21.29 -10.78 -15.67
N ARG A 152 20.67 -11.92 -15.99
CA ARG A 152 21.36 -13.07 -16.61
C ARG A 152 21.23 -13.12 -18.13
N THR A 153 20.08 -12.72 -18.68
CA THR A 153 19.85 -12.87 -20.13
C THR A 153 20.14 -11.59 -20.88
N ILE A 154 19.59 -10.47 -20.44
CA ILE A 154 19.85 -9.16 -21.07
C ILE A 154 21.20 -8.61 -20.61
N ASN A 155 21.60 -8.93 -19.37
CA ASN A 155 22.81 -8.46 -18.70
C ASN A 155 22.83 -6.92 -18.58
N THR A 156 21.78 -6.38 -17.94
CA THR A 156 21.63 -4.97 -17.61
C THR A 156 20.89 -4.84 -16.26
N ASP A 157 21.24 -3.82 -15.52
CA ASP A 157 20.63 -3.44 -14.24
C ASP A 157 19.57 -2.33 -14.39
N LYS A 158 19.16 -2.02 -15.63
CA LYS A 158 18.17 -0.99 -15.94
C LYS A 158 16.75 -1.50 -15.79
N TYR A 159 16.34 -1.71 -14.57
CA TYR A 159 14.96 -2.07 -14.23
C TYR A 159 14.46 -1.26 -13.03
N GLU A 160 13.15 -1.06 -12.97
CA GLU A 160 12.52 -0.25 -11.95
C GLU A 160 11.12 -0.77 -11.64
N SER A 161 10.69 -0.65 -10.39
CA SER A 161 9.33 -0.97 -9.95
C SER A 161 8.49 0.27 -9.66
N ARG A 162 9.09 1.43 -9.48
CA ARG A 162 8.37 2.68 -9.20
C ARG A 162 7.85 3.33 -10.47
N SER A 163 6.66 3.90 -10.39
CA SER A 163 6.07 4.69 -11.48
C SER A 163 6.50 6.17 -11.47
N SER A 164 7.20 6.62 -10.45
CA SER A 164 7.61 8.02 -10.28
C SER A 164 8.91 8.14 -9.47
N LYS A 165 9.60 9.27 -9.60
CA LYS A 165 10.85 9.58 -8.89
C LYS A 165 10.60 9.92 -7.42
N ASN A 166 10.10 8.97 -6.65
CA ASN A 166 9.95 9.14 -5.22
C ASN A 166 11.30 8.92 -4.52
N PHE A 167 11.53 9.66 -3.44
CA PHE A 167 12.64 9.35 -2.55
C PHE A 167 12.47 7.94 -1.99
N ILE A 168 13.57 7.20 -1.97
CA ILE A 168 13.69 5.93 -1.28
C ILE A 168 15.12 5.77 -0.79
N ASP A 169 15.27 5.11 0.34
CA ASP A 169 16.54 4.70 0.91
C ASP A 169 16.46 3.19 1.20
N CYS A 170 17.09 2.40 0.32
CA CYS A 170 17.13 0.93 0.44
C CYS A 170 18.38 0.43 1.18
N SER A 171 19.13 1.31 1.85
CA SER A 171 20.35 0.94 2.57
C SER A 171 20.10 -0.06 3.71
N VAL A 172 18.95 0.08 4.39
CA VAL A 172 18.45 -0.87 5.39
C VAL A 172 16.93 -1.01 5.24
N ARG A 173 16.41 -2.19 5.55
CA ARG A 173 14.99 -2.52 5.35
C ARG A 173 14.05 -1.63 6.13
N GLU A 174 14.43 -1.19 7.32
CA GLU A 174 13.63 -0.32 8.18
C GLU A 174 13.34 1.06 7.57
N ASN A 175 14.06 1.45 6.53
CA ASN A 175 13.85 2.74 5.88
C ASN A 175 12.66 2.78 4.92
N TYR A 176 12.06 1.63 4.56
CA TYR A 176 10.96 1.57 3.59
C TYR A 176 9.78 0.68 4.00
N ILE A 177 9.76 0.17 5.22
CA ILE A 177 8.66 -0.64 5.74
C ILE A 177 7.85 0.08 6.81
N PHE A 178 6.74 -0.54 7.21
CA PHE A 178 5.97 -0.15 8.38
C PHE A 178 6.54 -0.87 9.61
N ASN A 179 7.38 -0.17 10.39
CA ASN A 179 8.21 -0.77 11.43
C ASN A 179 7.46 -1.12 12.71
N SER A 180 6.48 -0.29 13.11
CA SER A 180 5.77 -0.43 14.38
C SER A 180 4.75 -1.56 14.41
N THR A 181 4.61 -2.34 13.34
CA THR A 181 3.55 -3.33 13.09
C THR A 181 2.14 -2.71 13.06
N ILE A 182 1.17 -3.41 12.47
CA ILE A 182 -0.19 -2.88 12.35
C ILE A 182 -0.91 -2.87 13.72
N ASN A 183 -0.78 -3.94 14.49
CA ASN A 183 -1.32 -4.01 15.85
C ASN A 183 -0.57 -3.08 16.84
N GLY A 184 0.73 -2.84 16.63
CA GLY A 184 1.52 -1.92 17.44
C GLY A 184 1.04 -0.47 17.42
N ILE A 185 0.26 -0.06 16.41
CA ILE A 185 -0.40 1.25 16.36
C ILE A 185 -1.26 1.47 17.62
N GLU A 186 -1.91 0.43 18.11
CA GLU A 186 -2.77 0.52 19.30
C GLU A 186 -2.01 0.79 20.60
N GLU A 187 -0.71 0.58 20.62
CA GLU A 187 0.16 0.87 21.77
C GLU A 187 0.71 2.30 21.77
N SER A 188 0.52 3.03 20.67
CA SER A 188 1.05 4.39 20.55
C SER A 188 0.25 5.40 21.38
N ASP A 189 0.95 6.37 21.95
CA ASP A 189 0.38 7.48 22.72
C ASP A 189 0.43 8.81 21.96
N PHE A 190 1.14 8.84 20.83
CA PHE A 190 1.20 9.98 19.91
C PHE A 190 1.40 9.50 18.47
N ILE A 191 0.58 9.98 17.53
CA ILE A 191 0.67 9.63 16.10
C ILE A 191 0.78 10.90 15.27
N MET A 192 1.78 10.96 14.40
CA MET A 192 1.94 12.03 13.43
C MET A 192 1.80 11.50 11.99
N LEU A 193 0.86 12.05 11.24
CA LEU A 193 0.61 11.72 9.83
C LEU A 193 1.27 12.77 8.93
N ILE A 194 2.11 12.33 8.00
CA ILE A 194 2.82 13.22 7.07
C ILE A 194 2.65 12.71 5.64
N GLY A 195 1.90 13.45 4.82
CA GLY A 195 1.74 13.13 3.40
C GLY A 195 0.96 11.86 3.12
N THR A 196 0.03 11.48 4.01
CA THR A 196 -0.88 10.33 3.87
C THR A 196 -2.29 10.67 4.33
N ASN A 197 -3.27 10.01 3.72
CA ASN A 197 -4.63 9.90 4.21
C ASN A 197 -4.95 8.42 4.46
N PRO A 198 -4.73 7.92 5.68
CA PRO A 198 -4.87 6.51 5.98
C PRO A 198 -6.29 5.97 5.78
N ARG A 199 -7.32 6.83 5.83
CA ARG A 199 -8.72 6.42 5.60
C ARG A 199 -8.90 5.82 4.21
N PHE A 200 -8.27 6.40 3.18
CA PHE A 200 -8.42 5.95 1.79
C PHE A 200 -7.24 5.12 1.29
N GLU A 201 -6.05 5.35 1.83
CA GLU A 201 -4.83 4.66 1.40
C GLU A 201 -4.69 3.28 2.08
N ALA A 202 -5.09 3.19 3.36
CA ALA A 202 -4.95 1.99 4.18
C ALA A 202 -6.08 1.92 5.22
N THR A 203 -7.29 1.60 4.78
CA THR A 203 -8.51 1.68 5.59
C THR A 203 -8.43 0.89 6.89
N MET A 204 -7.83 -0.31 6.88
CA MET A 204 -7.68 -1.13 8.09
C MET A 204 -6.69 -0.51 9.07
N LEU A 205 -5.62 0.11 8.57
CA LEU A 205 -4.69 0.87 9.40
C LEU A 205 -5.38 2.08 10.04
N ASN A 206 -6.24 2.78 9.29
CA ASN A 206 -7.05 3.88 9.83
C ASN A 206 -7.99 3.42 10.96
N ALA A 207 -8.56 2.22 10.83
CA ALA A 207 -9.37 1.62 11.90
C ALA A 207 -8.54 1.37 13.18
N ARG A 208 -7.28 0.92 13.05
CA ARG A 208 -6.35 0.76 14.19
C ARG A 208 -5.99 2.09 14.84
N ILE A 209 -5.73 3.14 14.06
CA ILE A 209 -5.50 4.50 14.59
C ILE A 209 -6.74 4.99 15.37
N ARG A 210 -7.95 4.77 14.81
CA ARG A 210 -9.19 5.10 15.52
C ARG A 210 -9.31 4.34 16.84
N LYS A 211 -8.94 3.07 16.87
CA LYS A 211 -8.96 2.23 18.07
C LYS A 211 -7.97 2.73 19.13
N ALA A 212 -6.75 3.12 18.72
CA ALA A 212 -5.77 3.76 19.60
C ALA A 212 -6.32 5.05 20.22
N TYR A 213 -6.96 5.91 19.41
CA TYR A 213 -7.62 7.12 19.90
C TYR A 213 -8.71 6.81 20.94
N LEU A 214 -9.60 5.85 20.66
CA LEU A 214 -10.73 5.55 21.54
C LEU A 214 -10.32 4.88 22.86
N ASN A 215 -9.31 4.02 22.84
CA ASN A 215 -8.89 3.22 23.99
C ASN A 215 -7.85 3.91 24.86
N ASN A 216 -6.91 4.62 24.23
CA ASN A 216 -5.74 5.19 24.91
C ASN A 216 -5.74 6.72 24.93
N ASN A 217 -6.73 7.38 24.32
CA ASN A 217 -6.72 8.82 24.09
C ASN A 217 -5.43 9.29 23.35
N THR A 218 -4.96 8.48 22.41
CA THR A 218 -3.76 8.76 21.61
C THR A 218 -3.92 10.12 20.92
N GLU A 219 -2.93 10.97 21.07
CA GLU A 219 -2.92 12.29 20.43
C GLU A 219 -2.53 12.14 18.96
N ILE A 220 -3.33 12.70 18.05
CA ILE A 220 -3.15 12.53 16.61
C ILE A 220 -2.97 13.90 15.97
N VAL A 221 -1.88 14.03 15.22
CA VAL A 221 -1.53 15.24 14.48
C VAL A 221 -1.33 14.90 13.02
N SER A 222 -1.90 15.68 12.12
CA SER A 222 -1.61 15.59 10.69
C SER A 222 -0.91 16.85 10.20
N LEU A 223 0.11 16.70 9.35
CA LEU A 223 0.85 17.85 8.82
C LEU A 223 -0.08 18.81 8.04
N ASN A 224 -1.10 18.28 7.39
CA ASN A 224 -2.10 19.05 6.65
C ASN A 224 -3.51 18.53 6.94
N ASP A 225 -4.50 19.32 6.57
CA ASP A 225 -5.88 18.87 6.61
C ASP A 225 -6.10 17.77 5.55
N VAL A 226 -6.51 16.60 6.01
CA VAL A 226 -6.80 15.42 5.17
C VAL A 226 -8.29 15.06 5.17
N GLY A 227 -9.13 15.93 5.75
CA GLY A 227 -10.57 15.73 5.86
C GLY A 227 -10.98 14.84 7.02
N ASP A 228 -12.14 14.21 6.91
CA ASP A 228 -12.68 13.34 7.96
C ASP A 228 -11.94 12.00 8.01
N LEU A 229 -11.20 11.75 9.08
CA LEU A 229 -10.52 10.47 9.38
C LEU A 229 -11.36 9.54 10.27
N THR A 230 -12.59 9.94 10.64
CA THR A 230 -13.47 9.25 11.59
C THR A 230 -13.07 9.37 13.06
N TYR A 231 -12.04 10.16 13.36
CA TYR A 231 -11.57 10.54 14.70
C TYR A 231 -11.02 11.97 14.66
N PRO A 232 -11.01 12.68 15.81
CA PRO A 232 -10.40 14.00 15.88
C PRO A 232 -8.89 13.94 15.70
N TYR A 233 -8.32 14.94 15.06
CA TYR A 233 -6.88 15.15 14.95
C TYR A 233 -6.59 16.65 14.86
N GLN A 234 -5.38 17.04 15.25
CA GLN A 234 -4.88 18.41 15.06
C GLN A 234 -4.30 18.53 13.64
N SER A 235 -4.86 19.41 12.83
CA SER A 235 -4.29 19.77 11.52
C SER A 235 -3.28 20.90 11.65
N LEU A 236 -2.14 20.75 10.96
CA LEU A 236 -1.11 21.78 10.86
C LEU A 236 -1.21 22.52 9.52
N ASP A 237 -0.17 23.29 9.19
CA ASP A 237 -0.16 24.20 8.03
C ASP A 237 0.27 23.56 6.69
N GLY A 238 0.60 22.28 6.68
CA GLY A 238 1.01 21.54 5.47
C GLY A 238 2.43 21.85 4.97
N LYS A 239 3.20 22.65 5.70
CA LYS A 239 4.52 23.09 5.25
C LYS A 239 5.63 22.18 5.76
N THR A 240 6.62 21.95 4.91
CA THR A 240 7.84 21.21 5.29
C THR A 240 8.65 21.94 6.38
N GLU A 241 8.50 23.28 6.48
CA GLU A 241 9.12 24.08 7.51
C GLU A 241 8.61 23.72 8.91
N THR A 242 7.36 23.30 9.04
CA THR A 242 6.79 22.86 10.32
C THR A 242 7.46 21.57 10.80
N ILE A 243 7.80 20.65 9.90
CA ILE A 243 8.61 19.46 10.23
C ILE A 243 10.01 19.89 10.68
N LYS A 244 10.64 20.82 9.96
CA LYS A 244 11.96 21.35 10.33
C LYS A 244 11.92 22.00 11.72
N ASN A 245 10.93 22.83 11.99
CA ASN A 245 10.76 23.48 13.29
C ASN A 245 10.52 22.48 14.44
N MET A 246 9.85 21.35 14.16
CA MET A 246 9.72 20.27 15.12
C MET A 246 11.08 19.62 15.43
N ILE A 247 11.85 19.31 14.40
CA ILE A 247 13.19 18.70 14.54
C ILE A 247 14.14 19.63 15.28
N GLU A 248 14.06 20.96 15.04
CA GLU A 248 14.88 21.99 15.67
C GLU A 248 14.35 22.45 17.04
N ASP A 249 13.33 21.78 17.56
CA ASP A 249 12.73 22.07 18.87
C ASP A 249 12.12 23.48 19.00
N LYS A 250 11.55 23.98 17.90
CA LYS A 250 11.00 25.33 17.79
C LYS A 250 9.47 25.40 17.84
N ASN A 251 8.79 24.27 17.96
CA ASN A 251 7.33 24.22 18.03
C ASN A 251 6.84 23.28 19.15
N GLU A 252 5.55 23.37 19.47
CA GLU A 252 4.95 22.59 20.55
C GLU A 252 4.91 21.07 20.24
N ILE A 253 4.95 20.69 18.96
CA ILE A 253 4.87 19.28 18.53
C ILE A 253 6.09 18.51 19.03
N SER A 254 7.26 19.14 19.06
CA SER A 254 8.47 18.53 19.62
C SER A 254 8.29 18.14 21.08
N ASN A 255 7.52 18.92 21.87
CA ASN A 255 7.22 18.62 23.26
C ASN A 255 6.31 17.39 23.41
N TYR A 256 5.31 17.24 22.54
CA TYR A 256 4.46 16.04 22.51
C TYR A 256 5.31 14.79 22.21
N PHE A 257 6.16 14.88 21.19
CA PHE A 257 7.10 13.82 20.85
C PHE A 257 8.01 13.42 22.01
N LYS A 258 8.60 14.40 22.69
CA LYS A 258 9.51 14.16 23.82
C LYS A 258 8.80 13.49 25.01
N LYS A 259 7.58 13.91 25.30
CA LYS A 259 6.76 13.37 26.40
C LYS A 259 6.21 11.98 26.09
N SER A 260 5.92 11.69 24.84
CA SER A 260 5.39 10.41 24.39
C SER A 260 6.34 9.25 24.73
N LYS A 261 5.80 8.13 25.16
CA LYS A 261 6.56 6.89 25.42
C LYS A 261 6.72 6.07 24.15
N LYS A 262 5.65 5.97 23.35
CA LYS A 262 5.59 5.22 22.11
C LYS A 262 5.05 6.12 20.98
N PRO A 263 5.83 7.13 20.55
CA PRO A 263 5.41 7.97 19.43
C PRO A 263 5.46 7.18 18.12
N LEU A 264 4.67 7.64 17.14
CA LEU A 264 4.59 7.03 15.84
C LEU A 264 4.52 8.12 14.76
N ILE A 265 5.37 8.02 13.73
CA ILE A 265 5.32 8.86 12.54
C ILE A 265 4.97 7.97 11.35
N ILE A 266 3.95 8.34 10.60
CA ILE A 266 3.56 7.67 9.36
C ILE A 266 3.84 8.60 8.19
N LEU A 267 4.78 8.20 7.34
CA LEU A 267 5.16 8.90 6.12
C LEU A 267 4.48 8.23 4.93
N GLY A 268 3.63 8.96 4.22
CA GLY A 268 2.99 8.46 3.01
C GLY A 268 3.71 8.86 1.72
N GLU A 269 3.20 8.42 0.59
CA GLU A 269 3.81 8.68 -0.71
C GLU A 269 3.94 10.16 -1.06
N SER A 270 3.01 11.00 -0.61
CA SER A 270 3.09 12.44 -0.87
C SER A 270 4.32 13.08 -0.21
N PHE A 271 4.75 12.55 0.95
CA PHE A 271 6.01 12.95 1.57
C PHE A 271 7.20 12.51 0.72
N LEU A 272 7.21 11.27 0.24
CA LEU A 272 8.31 10.71 -0.55
C LEU A 272 8.51 11.43 -1.91
N LYS A 273 7.49 12.11 -2.41
CA LYS A 273 7.52 12.93 -3.65
C LYS A 273 8.14 14.31 -3.44
N LEU A 274 8.37 14.73 -2.21
CA LEU A 274 8.97 16.05 -1.93
C LEU A 274 10.43 16.11 -2.37
N LYS A 275 10.85 17.22 -2.95
CA LYS A 275 12.26 17.45 -3.30
C LYS A 275 13.19 17.38 -2.08
N ALA A 276 12.69 17.73 -0.90
CA ALA A 276 13.41 17.69 0.37
C ALA A 276 13.24 16.37 1.13
N ALA A 277 12.59 15.36 0.55
CA ALA A 277 12.24 14.12 1.25
C ALA A 277 13.45 13.45 1.91
N ASN A 278 14.56 13.30 1.18
CA ASN A 278 15.79 12.72 1.73
C ASN A 278 16.28 13.49 2.96
N TYR A 279 16.42 14.80 2.84
CA TYR A 279 16.88 15.64 3.96
C TYR A 279 15.96 15.51 5.18
N LEU A 280 14.65 15.58 4.97
CA LEU A 280 13.66 15.50 6.04
C LEU A 280 13.64 14.10 6.67
N PHE A 281 13.72 13.05 5.87
CA PHE A 281 13.76 11.66 6.35
C PHE A 281 14.98 11.41 7.26
N GLN A 282 16.18 11.77 6.80
CA GLN A 282 17.40 11.61 7.58
C GLN A 282 17.38 12.47 8.84
N SER A 283 16.84 13.68 8.76
CA SER A 283 16.69 14.58 9.90
C SER A 283 15.70 14.06 10.94
N LEU A 284 14.57 13.48 10.51
CA LEU A 284 13.61 12.82 11.39
C LEU A 284 14.24 11.59 12.09
N LYS A 285 14.94 10.75 11.34
CA LYS A 285 15.63 9.58 11.90
C LYS A 285 16.65 9.98 12.98
N LYS A 286 17.45 11.03 12.68
CA LYS A 286 18.39 11.59 13.63
C LYS A 286 17.69 12.16 14.89
N PHE A 287 16.63 12.95 14.70
CA PHE A 287 15.84 13.50 15.80
C PHE A 287 15.27 12.41 16.72
N LEU A 288 14.74 11.34 16.14
CA LEU A 288 14.19 10.23 16.91
C LEU A 288 15.28 9.50 17.71
N SER A 289 16.44 9.29 17.11
CA SER A 289 17.60 8.67 17.78
C SER A 289 18.12 9.55 18.92
N GLU A 290 18.32 10.84 18.70
CA GLU A 290 18.82 11.79 19.70
C GLU A 290 17.88 11.97 20.89
N ASN A 291 16.57 11.79 20.69
CA ASN A 291 15.57 11.83 21.76
C ASN A 291 15.28 10.44 22.37
N GLY A 292 16.05 9.40 22.03
CA GLY A 292 15.89 8.06 22.58
C GLY A 292 14.55 7.39 22.23
N LYS A 293 13.94 7.75 21.09
CA LYS A 293 12.67 7.18 20.65
C LYS A 293 12.85 6.01 19.68
N LEU A 294 14.01 5.89 19.07
CA LEU A 294 14.41 4.76 18.25
C LEU A 294 15.15 3.78 19.13
N THR A 295 14.53 2.63 19.40
CA THR A 295 15.06 1.55 20.24
C THR A 295 14.97 0.21 19.54
N ASP A 296 15.60 -0.83 20.05
CA ASP A 296 15.52 -2.19 19.50
C ASP A 296 14.09 -2.73 19.50
N ASP A 297 13.28 -2.33 20.50
CA ASP A 297 11.89 -2.79 20.67
C ASP A 297 10.86 -1.89 19.99
N TRP A 298 11.22 -0.66 19.61
CA TRP A 298 10.30 0.31 19.03
C TRP A 298 10.96 1.21 18.01
N ASN A 299 10.53 1.10 16.76
CA ASN A 299 10.88 2.02 15.70
C ASN A 299 9.65 2.85 15.30
N PRO A 300 9.62 4.14 15.68
CA PRO A 300 8.46 5.00 15.44
C PRO A 300 8.34 5.49 14.00
N LEU A 301 9.34 5.31 13.16
CA LEU A 301 9.36 5.81 11.78
C LEU A 301 8.80 4.76 10.83
N ASN A 302 7.65 5.06 10.23
CA ASN A 302 6.91 4.12 9.38
C ASN A 302 6.71 4.71 7.99
N ILE A 303 6.94 3.90 6.97
CA ILE A 303 6.58 4.23 5.59
C ILE A 303 5.29 3.50 5.26
N LEU A 304 4.27 4.25 4.85
CA LEU A 304 3.02 3.70 4.34
C LEU A 304 3.07 3.68 2.81
N SER A 305 3.31 2.50 2.26
CA SER A 305 3.15 2.24 0.83
C SER A 305 1.67 2.13 0.48
N THR A 306 1.30 2.52 -0.74
CA THR A 306 -0.09 2.41 -1.22
C THR A 306 -0.35 1.09 -1.95
N ASN A 307 0.70 0.46 -2.49
CA ASN A 307 0.58 -0.72 -3.35
C ASN A 307 1.21 -1.95 -2.71
N ALA A 308 0.54 -3.10 -2.87
CA ALA A 308 0.89 -4.35 -2.21
C ALA A 308 2.30 -4.89 -2.55
N SER A 309 2.76 -4.70 -3.80
CA SER A 309 4.05 -5.27 -4.24
C SER A 309 5.25 -4.36 -4.01
N THR A 310 5.04 -3.14 -3.51
CA THR A 310 6.09 -2.11 -3.40
C THR A 310 7.26 -2.57 -2.53
N VAL A 311 6.98 -2.97 -1.29
CA VAL A 311 8.02 -3.41 -0.33
C VAL A 311 8.76 -4.63 -0.86
N GLY A 312 8.04 -5.61 -1.41
CA GLY A 312 8.63 -6.81 -1.98
C GLY A 312 9.56 -6.53 -3.17
N SER A 313 9.18 -5.58 -4.02
CA SER A 313 10.05 -5.15 -5.13
C SER A 313 11.34 -4.50 -4.62
N PHE A 314 11.28 -3.75 -3.52
CA PHE A 314 12.46 -3.15 -2.89
C PHE A 314 13.34 -4.22 -2.21
N ASP A 315 12.73 -5.20 -1.53
CA ASP A 315 13.44 -6.36 -0.97
C ASP A 315 14.21 -7.14 -2.05
N LEU A 316 13.67 -7.21 -3.27
CA LEU A 316 14.35 -7.81 -4.43
C LEU A 316 15.37 -6.89 -5.12
N GLY A 317 15.44 -5.61 -4.73
CA GLY A 317 16.37 -4.64 -5.31
C GLY A 317 15.95 -4.14 -6.70
N LEU A 318 14.63 -4.12 -7.02
CA LEU A 318 14.12 -3.54 -8.26
C LEU A 318 13.88 -2.03 -8.12
N VAL A 319 14.92 -1.33 -7.73
CA VAL A 319 14.91 0.11 -7.53
C VAL A 319 16.20 0.72 -8.04
N ASP A 320 16.13 1.72 -8.90
CA ASP A 320 17.24 2.59 -9.24
C ASP A 320 17.19 3.86 -8.37
N GLU A 321 17.90 3.84 -7.23
CA GLU A 321 17.96 5.00 -6.31
C GLU A 321 18.50 6.26 -6.98
N THR A 322 19.22 6.12 -8.08
CA THR A 322 19.75 7.24 -8.87
C THR A 322 18.72 7.85 -9.80
N ASN A 323 17.56 7.22 -9.97
CA ASN A 323 16.46 7.62 -10.86
C ASN A 323 16.82 7.71 -12.36
N LYS A 324 17.95 7.14 -12.81
CA LYS A 324 18.39 7.19 -14.21
C LYS A 324 17.46 6.40 -15.15
N VAL A 325 16.83 5.35 -14.62
CA VAL A 325 15.86 4.55 -15.41
C VAL A 325 14.56 5.33 -15.63
N LEU A 326 14.23 6.24 -14.71
CA LEU A 326 13.04 7.09 -14.79
C LEU A 326 13.29 8.42 -15.53
N ASP A 327 14.53 8.76 -15.86
CA ASP A 327 14.95 9.88 -16.70
C ASP A 327 14.88 9.52 -18.17
#